data_1d44782c824324aa37eb87be207b4542
#
_entry.id   1d44782c824324aa37eb87be207b4542
#
_cell.length_a   1.000
_cell.length_b   1.000
_cell.length_c   1.000
_cell.angle_alpha   90.00
_cell.angle_beta   90.00
_cell.angle_gamma   90.00
#
_symmetry.space_group_name_H-M   'P 1'
#
loop_
_entity.id
_entity.type
_entity.pdbx_description
1 polymer ?
#
loop_
_entity_poly.entity_id
_entity_poly.type
_entity_poly.pdbx_seq_one_letter_code
_entity_poly.pdbx_strand_id
1 'polypeptide(L)'
;SMNTQPRFFQVFTCEPLEKISKGKTEMMLARADVDREIRMNHGYEGAYRQRQVDIAKALFAKMGIAREDAEARQDWVMRGFRQFDAPVSVVMTCEKTMEHDTICHFDMGAAVYGLVLAAWSRGLGSVINGQGIMQSSVVRKHANIPPDQTIMTCIAMGWPDFEFPANEVKSVREENSNFVTYIGFE
;
A
#
# COMPACT_ATOMS: atom_id res chain seq x y z
N SER A 1 7.22 11.42 19.12
CA SER A 1 8.26 11.74 18.12
C SER A 1 9.22 12.78 18.66
N MET A 2 10.50 12.54 18.52
CA MET A 2 11.58 13.46 18.91
C MET A 2 11.93 14.45 17.79
N ASN A 3 11.00 14.69 16.86
CA ASN A 3 11.17 15.54 15.68
C ASN A 3 12.28 15.06 14.73
N THR A 4 12.56 13.78 14.69
CA THR A 4 13.60 13.18 13.85
C THR A 4 13.28 13.27 12.35
N GLN A 5 12.00 13.33 11.99
CA GLN A 5 11.48 13.46 10.62
C GLN A 5 12.14 12.49 9.61
N PRO A 6 12.19 11.18 9.89
CA PRO A 6 13.02 10.20 9.20
C PRO A 6 12.42 9.76 7.83
N ARG A 7 11.87 10.69 7.07
CA ARG A 7 11.09 10.37 5.88
C ARG A 7 11.36 11.30 4.71
N PHE A 8 11.35 10.73 3.52
CA PHE A 8 11.35 11.43 2.24
C PHE A 8 10.17 10.96 1.41
N PHE A 9 9.66 11.82 0.54
CA PHE A 9 8.59 11.51 -0.38
C PHE A 9 9.04 11.80 -1.80
N GLN A 10 8.92 10.80 -2.68
CA GLN A 10 9.10 10.94 -4.11
C GLN A 10 7.71 10.84 -4.77
N VAL A 11 7.31 11.88 -5.48
CA VAL A 11 6.00 11.96 -6.13
C VAL A 11 6.18 11.75 -7.62
N PHE A 12 5.45 10.78 -8.18
CA PHE A 12 5.53 10.40 -9.59
C PHE A 12 4.20 10.61 -10.28
N THR A 13 4.27 11.04 -11.52
CA THR A 13 3.15 11.14 -12.45
C THR A 13 3.67 10.91 -13.89
N CYS A 14 2.77 10.80 -14.86
CA CYS A 14 3.09 10.70 -16.29
C CYS A 14 4.11 9.58 -16.59
N GLU A 15 5.10 9.87 -17.45
CA GLU A 15 6.04 8.89 -17.99
C GLU A 15 6.81 8.08 -16.91
N PRO A 16 7.37 8.66 -15.84
CA PRO A 16 8.00 7.86 -14.77
C PRO A 16 7.06 6.87 -14.12
N LEU A 17 5.82 7.26 -13.84
CA LEU A 17 4.81 6.37 -13.25
C LEU A 17 4.40 5.27 -14.22
N GLU A 18 4.23 5.58 -15.50
CA GLU A 18 3.93 4.60 -16.55
C GLU A 18 5.03 3.53 -16.66
N LYS A 19 6.30 3.96 -16.69
CA LYS A 19 7.46 3.06 -16.72
C LYS A 19 7.54 2.14 -15.49
N ILE A 20 7.28 2.69 -14.30
CA ILE A 20 7.24 1.92 -13.05
C ILE A 20 6.10 0.90 -13.08
N SER A 21 4.90 1.30 -13.46
CA SER A 21 3.72 0.43 -13.51
C SER A 21 3.91 -0.69 -14.53
N LYS A 22 4.40 -0.36 -15.73
CA LYS A 22 4.72 -1.32 -16.78
C LYS A 22 5.79 -2.33 -16.34
N GLY A 23 6.92 -1.83 -15.84
CA GLY A 23 8.03 -2.69 -15.42
C GLY A 23 7.64 -3.65 -14.29
N LYS A 24 6.88 -3.19 -13.28
CA LYS A 24 6.37 -4.06 -12.22
C LYS A 24 5.43 -5.13 -12.76
N THR A 25 4.54 -4.75 -13.67
CA THR A 25 3.59 -5.67 -14.31
C THR A 25 4.34 -6.76 -15.10
N GLU A 26 5.33 -6.35 -15.90
CA GLU A 26 6.17 -7.28 -16.68
C GLU A 26 6.93 -8.28 -15.78
N MET A 27 7.57 -7.80 -14.70
CA MET A 27 8.26 -8.66 -13.75
C MET A 27 7.30 -9.64 -13.07
N MET A 28 6.10 -9.19 -12.67
CA MET A 28 5.12 -10.07 -12.03
C MET A 28 4.59 -11.14 -12.99
N LEU A 29 4.29 -10.78 -14.23
CA LEU A 29 3.86 -11.73 -15.27
C LEU A 29 4.98 -12.75 -15.62
N ALA A 30 6.24 -12.32 -15.58
CA ALA A 30 7.41 -13.18 -15.73
C ALA A 30 7.71 -14.06 -14.51
N ARG A 31 6.90 -13.94 -13.42
CA ARG A 31 7.12 -14.63 -12.14
C ARG A 31 8.48 -14.35 -11.52
N ALA A 32 9.01 -13.15 -11.73
CA ALA A 32 10.25 -12.73 -11.10
C ALA A 32 10.11 -12.68 -9.57
N ASP A 33 11.20 -12.92 -8.87
CA ASP A 33 11.25 -12.84 -7.42
C ASP A 33 10.92 -11.43 -6.93
N VAL A 34 10.33 -11.37 -5.74
CA VAL A 34 10.04 -10.11 -5.06
C VAL A 34 11.32 -9.56 -4.46
N ASP A 35 11.67 -8.33 -4.82
CA ASP A 35 12.91 -7.66 -4.39
C ASP A 35 12.64 -6.43 -3.50
N ARG A 36 11.49 -6.42 -2.78
CA ARG A 36 11.20 -5.34 -1.84
C ARG A 36 12.30 -5.20 -0.78
N GLU A 37 12.55 -3.97 -0.36
CA GLU A 37 13.65 -3.65 0.56
C GLU A 37 13.29 -3.85 2.03
N ILE A 38 12.01 -3.74 2.37
CA ILE A 38 11.55 -4.00 3.72
C ILE A 38 11.24 -5.49 3.94
N ARG A 39 11.54 -5.98 5.14
CA ARG A 39 11.17 -7.33 5.53
C ARG A 39 9.67 -7.40 5.84
N MET A 40 9.01 -8.45 5.37
CA MET A 40 7.69 -8.84 5.86
C MET A 40 7.80 -10.14 6.64
N ASN A 41 7.02 -10.24 7.72
CA ASN A 41 6.88 -11.49 8.46
C ASN A 41 6.22 -12.57 7.59
N HIS A 42 6.36 -13.83 7.99
CA HIS A 42 5.92 -15.02 7.25
C HIS A 42 4.40 -15.18 7.08
N GLY A 43 3.63 -14.16 7.32
CA GLY A 43 2.18 -14.15 7.21
C GLY A 43 1.51 -13.90 8.56
N TYR A 44 0.20 -13.78 8.50
CA TYR A 44 -0.63 -13.61 9.69
C TYR A 44 -1.37 -14.91 9.98
N GLU A 45 -1.64 -15.17 11.26
CA GLU A 45 -2.38 -16.33 11.77
C GLU A 45 -3.62 -15.89 12.57
N GLY A 46 -4.48 -16.83 12.91
CA GLY A 46 -5.65 -16.59 13.75
C GLY A 46 -6.55 -15.48 13.22
N ALA A 47 -7.01 -14.61 14.11
CA ALA A 47 -7.93 -13.52 13.80
C ALA A 47 -7.36 -12.53 12.76
N TYR A 48 -6.05 -12.28 12.76
CA TYR A 48 -5.41 -11.41 11.78
C TYR A 48 -5.51 -11.98 10.37
N ARG A 49 -5.28 -13.28 10.21
CA ARG A 49 -5.44 -13.98 8.93
C ARG A 49 -6.90 -14.01 8.50
N GLN A 50 -7.81 -14.25 9.42
CA GLN A 50 -9.24 -14.28 9.13
C GLN A 50 -9.71 -12.94 8.55
N ARG A 51 -9.32 -11.82 9.15
CA ARG A 51 -9.65 -10.47 8.64
C ARG A 51 -9.15 -10.23 7.21
N GLN A 52 -7.94 -10.73 6.87
CA GLN A 52 -7.44 -10.66 5.49
C GLN A 52 -8.28 -11.48 4.51
N VAL A 53 -8.70 -12.68 4.92
CA VAL A 53 -9.52 -13.56 4.10
C VAL A 53 -10.91 -12.96 3.87
N ASP A 54 -11.51 -12.40 4.90
CA ASP A 54 -12.87 -11.85 4.85
C ASP A 54 -12.95 -10.63 3.93
N ILE A 55 -11.99 -9.71 4.04
CA ILE A 55 -11.96 -8.55 3.13
C ILE A 55 -11.69 -8.96 1.69
N ALA A 56 -10.82 -9.96 1.45
CA ALA A 56 -10.56 -10.46 0.10
C ALA A 56 -11.80 -11.13 -0.50
N LYS A 57 -12.54 -11.93 0.29
CA LYS A 57 -13.82 -12.54 -0.16
C LYS A 57 -14.86 -11.48 -0.50
N ALA A 58 -14.99 -10.45 0.35
CA ALA A 58 -15.93 -9.36 0.11
C ALA A 58 -15.61 -8.59 -1.19
N LEU A 59 -14.32 -8.30 -1.43
CA LEU A 59 -13.86 -7.67 -2.67
C LEU A 59 -14.14 -8.53 -3.90
N PHE A 60 -13.78 -9.81 -3.90
CA PHE A 60 -14.04 -10.70 -5.03
C PHE A 60 -15.53 -10.87 -5.30
N ALA A 61 -16.34 -11.02 -4.25
CA ALA A 61 -17.80 -11.12 -4.39
C ALA A 61 -18.39 -9.86 -5.03
N LYS A 62 -17.96 -8.66 -4.57
CA LYS A 62 -18.45 -7.39 -5.10
C LYS A 62 -18.02 -7.15 -6.54
N MET A 63 -16.83 -7.63 -6.90
CA MET A 63 -16.29 -7.55 -8.27
C MET A 63 -16.84 -8.65 -9.21
N GLY A 64 -17.67 -9.57 -8.70
CA GLY A 64 -18.17 -10.69 -9.49
C GLY A 64 -17.10 -11.71 -9.88
N ILE A 65 -15.98 -11.77 -9.13
CA ILE A 65 -14.85 -12.66 -9.44
C ILE A 65 -15.04 -13.98 -8.72
N ALA A 66 -15.32 -15.04 -9.47
CA ALA A 66 -15.47 -16.37 -8.92
C ALA A 66 -14.13 -16.95 -8.41
N ARG A 67 -14.22 -17.90 -7.47
CA ARG A 67 -13.02 -18.53 -6.89
C ARG A 67 -12.22 -19.29 -7.94
N GLU A 68 -12.89 -19.89 -8.88
CA GLU A 68 -12.36 -20.73 -9.97
C GLU A 68 -11.84 -19.91 -11.14
N ASP A 69 -12.20 -18.62 -11.22
CA ASP A 69 -11.79 -17.71 -12.28
C ASP A 69 -10.36 -17.19 -12.01
N ALA A 70 -9.39 -17.96 -12.46
CA ALA A 70 -7.98 -17.64 -12.27
C ALA A 70 -7.56 -16.37 -13.05
N GLU A 71 -8.14 -16.13 -14.21
CA GLU A 71 -7.82 -14.99 -15.07
C GLU A 71 -8.31 -13.69 -14.46
N ALA A 72 -9.58 -13.60 -14.06
CA ALA A 72 -10.13 -12.43 -13.41
C ALA A 72 -9.43 -12.14 -12.06
N ARG A 73 -9.06 -13.18 -11.32
CA ARG A 73 -8.27 -13.05 -10.08
C ARG A 73 -6.87 -12.51 -10.34
N GLN A 74 -6.23 -12.96 -11.39
CA GLN A 74 -4.93 -12.43 -11.80
C GLN A 74 -5.03 -10.97 -12.22
N ASP A 75 -6.02 -10.61 -13.05
CA ASP A 75 -6.23 -9.20 -13.45
C ASP A 75 -6.46 -8.31 -12.24
N TRP A 76 -7.30 -8.76 -11.29
CA TRP A 76 -7.51 -8.04 -10.02
C TRP A 76 -6.20 -7.78 -9.27
N VAL A 77 -5.34 -8.80 -9.14
CA VAL A 77 -4.02 -8.66 -8.49
C VAL A 77 -3.14 -7.68 -9.26
N MET A 78 -3.16 -7.75 -10.60
CA MET A 78 -2.33 -6.87 -11.45
C MET A 78 -2.70 -5.39 -11.33
N ARG A 79 -3.93 -5.04 -10.93
CA ARG A 79 -4.32 -3.65 -10.63
C ARG A 79 -3.42 -3.00 -9.57
N GLY A 80 -3.07 -3.72 -8.52
CA GLY A 80 -2.16 -3.21 -7.50
C GLY A 80 -0.75 -2.90 -8.04
N PHE A 81 -0.24 -3.74 -8.96
CA PHE A 81 1.05 -3.49 -9.61
C PHE A 81 1.00 -2.29 -10.56
N ARG A 82 -0.15 -2.03 -11.18
CA ARG A 82 -0.40 -0.82 -11.99
C ARG A 82 -0.78 0.41 -11.15
N GLN A 83 -0.66 0.35 -9.82
CA GLN A 83 -1.06 1.45 -8.92
C GLN A 83 -2.56 1.81 -9.03
N PHE A 84 -3.41 0.82 -9.33
CA PHE A 84 -4.86 1.02 -9.55
C PHE A 84 -5.18 2.03 -10.68
N ASP A 85 -4.25 2.17 -11.62
CA ASP A 85 -4.30 3.13 -12.74
C ASP A 85 -4.43 4.60 -12.26
N ALA A 86 -4.01 4.88 -11.02
CA ALA A 86 -4.01 6.20 -10.43
C ALA A 86 -2.97 7.12 -11.12
N PRO A 87 -3.29 8.41 -11.32
CA PRO A 87 -2.41 9.34 -12.04
C PRO A 87 -1.20 9.79 -11.22
N VAL A 88 -1.19 9.51 -9.92
CA VAL A 88 -0.10 9.88 -9.01
C VAL A 88 0.26 8.69 -8.13
N SER A 89 1.55 8.47 -7.95
CA SER A 89 2.11 7.58 -6.93
C SER A 89 3.09 8.34 -6.07
N VAL A 90 2.99 8.14 -4.75
CA VAL A 90 3.92 8.70 -3.78
C VAL A 90 4.69 7.54 -3.16
N VAL A 91 6.00 7.48 -3.35
CA VAL A 91 6.86 6.52 -2.68
C VAL A 91 7.48 7.18 -1.47
N MET A 92 7.40 6.53 -0.32
CA MET A 92 8.04 6.98 0.89
C MET A 92 9.30 6.15 1.16
N THR A 93 10.38 6.85 1.46
CA THR A 93 11.67 6.27 1.83
C THR A 93 12.14 6.80 3.19
N CYS A 94 13.08 6.09 3.82
CA CYS A 94 13.84 6.58 4.95
C CYS A 94 15.35 6.42 4.68
N GLU A 95 16.17 7.04 5.51
CA GLU A 95 17.61 6.75 5.50
C GLU A 95 17.85 5.28 5.84
N LYS A 96 18.77 4.65 5.14
CA LYS A 96 19.10 3.23 5.31
C LYS A 96 19.54 2.89 6.73
N THR A 97 20.18 3.83 7.42
CA THR A 97 20.56 3.70 8.82
C THR A 97 19.37 3.57 9.78
N MET A 98 18.18 4.00 9.35
CA MET A 98 16.95 4.00 10.14
C MET A 98 15.93 2.93 9.70
N GLU A 99 16.27 2.11 8.71
CA GLU A 99 15.33 1.13 8.12
C GLU A 99 14.83 0.05 9.09
N HIS A 100 15.52 -0.12 10.22
CA HIS A 100 15.14 -1.07 11.29
C HIS A 100 14.72 -0.37 12.59
N ASP A 101 14.71 0.95 12.63
CA ASP A 101 14.30 1.71 13.81
C ASP A 101 12.77 1.69 13.97
N THR A 102 12.32 1.15 15.11
CA THR A 102 10.87 0.99 15.38
C THR A 102 10.16 2.34 15.51
N ILE A 103 10.81 3.35 16.09
CA ILE A 103 10.22 4.69 16.23
C ILE A 103 10.12 5.36 14.88
N CYS A 104 11.13 5.17 14.01
CA CYS A 104 11.08 5.61 12.63
C CYS A 104 9.84 5.04 11.91
N HIS A 105 9.59 3.74 12.02
CA HIS A 105 8.42 3.09 11.40
C HIS A 105 7.10 3.65 11.95
N PHE A 106 7.04 3.95 13.24
CA PHE A 106 5.87 4.59 13.86
C PHE A 106 5.60 5.98 13.27
N ASP A 107 6.64 6.81 13.22
CA ASP A 107 6.56 8.17 12.68
C ASP A 107 6.21 8.17 11.19
N MET A 108 6.76 7.22 10.43
CA MET A 108 6.46 7.06 9.01
C MET A 108 5.02 6.63 8.76
N GLY A 109 4.50 5.67 9.55
CA GLY A 109 3.10 5.26 9.49
C GLY A 109 2.15 6.43 9.77
N ALA A 110 2.45 7.25 10.77
CA ALA A 110 1.70 8.46 11.09
C ALA A 110 1.74 9.49 9.94
N ALA A 111 2.91 9.69 9.32
CA ALA A 111 3.05 10.61 8.19
C ALA A 111 2.28 10.15 6.95
N VAL A 112 2.31 8.84 6.63
CA VAL A 112 1.53 8.25 5.54
C VAL A 112 0.04 8.42 5.79
N TYR A 113 -0.41 8.12 7.00
CA TYR A 113 -1.83 8.27 7.33
C TYR A 113 -2.27 9.74 7.31
N GLY A 114 -1.42 10.65 7.79
CA GLY A 114 -1.66 12.09 7.67
C GLY A 114 -1.78 12.56 6.20
N LEU A 115 -0.95 12.02 5.31
CA LEU A 115 -1.05 12.29 3.87
C LEU A 115 -2.39 11.78 3.29
N VAL A 116 -2.81 10.57 3.66
CA VAL A 116 -4.10 9.99 3.23
C VAL A 116 -5.27 10.85 3.69
N LEU A 117 -5.27 11.31 4.95
CA LEU A 117 -6.31 12.21 5.46
C LEU A 117 -6.30 13.58 4.76
N ALA A 118 -5.13 14.14 4.52
CA ALA A 118 -5.00 15.39 3.78
C ALA A 118 -5.45 15.29 2.32
N ALA A 119 -5.22 14.15 1.66
CA ALA A 119 -5.73 13.86 0.34
C ALA A 119 -7.26 13.77 0.35
N TRP A 120 -7.81 12.99 1.28
CA TRP A 120 -9.26 12.82 1.40
C TRP A 120 -9.98 14.13 1.69
N SER A 121 -9.44 15.00 2.54
CA SER A 121 -10.01 16.33 2.82
C SER A 121 -10.09 17.24 1.58
N ARG A 122 -9.39 16.87 0.49
CA ARG A 122 -9.38 17.56 -0.80
C ARG A 122 -10.14 16.80 -1.89
N GLY A 123 -10.88 15.75 -1.52
CA GLY A 123 -11.64 14.92 -2.46
C GLY A 123 -10.80 13.87 -3.21
N LEU A 124 -9.54 13.67 -2.84
CA LEU A 124 -8.69 12.67 -3.47
C LEU A 124 -8.81 11.32 -2.76
N GLY A 125 -9.01 10.26 -3.54
CA GLY A 125 -8.87 8.89 -3.08
C GLY A 125 -7.40 8.47 -3.00
N SER A 126 -7.09 7.58 -2.08
CA SER A 126 -5.73 7.04 -1.96
C SER A 126 -5.71 5.60 -1.46
N VAL A 127 -4.71 4.85 -1.88
CA VAL A 127 -4.46 3.47 -1.43
C VAL A 127 -3.01 3.35 -1.00
N ILE A 128 -2.78 2.96 0.26
CA ILE A 128 -1.45 2.54 0.72
C ILE A 128 -1.19 1.17 0.10
N ASN A 129 -0.26 1.11 -0.85
CA ASN A 129 -0.13 0.00 -1.77
C ASN A 129 1.18 -0.77 -1.58
N GLY A 130 1.12 -1.90 -0.86
CA GLY A 130 2.27 -2.79 -0.67
C GLY A 130 2.77 -3.45 -1.97
N GLN A 131 1.90 -3.68 -2.95
CA GLN A 131 2.30 -4.23 -4.26
C GLN A 131 3.15 -3.22 -5.06
N GLY A 132 2.99 -1.94 -4.77
CA GLY A 132 3.75 -0.88 -5.42
C GLY A 132 5.25 -0.89 -5.14
N ILE A 133 5.68 -1.61 -4.10
CA ILE A 133 7.10 -1.73 -3.72
C ILE A 133 7.63 -3.17 -3.81
N MET A 134 6.85 -4.12 -4.34
CA MET A 134 7.28 -5.51 -4.43
C MET A 134 8.46 -5.72 -5.39
N GLN A 135 8.56 -4.90 -6.43
CA GLN A 135 9.71 -4.82 -7.33
C GLN A 135 10.41 -3.47 -7.12
N SER A 136 11.13 -3.33 -6.01
CA SER A 136 11.82 -2.10 -5.63
C SER A 136 12.90 -1.70 -6.63
N SER A 137 13.54 -2.66 -7.29
CA SER A 137 14.52 -2.40 -8.36
C SER A 137 13.92 -1.59 -9.52
N VAL A 138 12.67 -1.89 -9.92
CA VAL A 138 11.96 -1.14 -10.96
C VAL A 138 11.66 0.29 -10.48
N VAL A 139 11.23 0.43 -9.23
CA VAL A 139 11.00 1.76 -8.65
C VAL A 139 12.28 2.58 -8.66
N ARG A 140 13.38 2.03 -8.16
CA ARG A 140 14.69 2.70 -8.13
C ARG A 140 15.16 3.14 -9.52
N LYS A 141 15.00 2.26 -10.52
CA LYS A 141 15.44 2.53 -11.90
C LYS A 141 14.80 3.79 -12.51
N HIS A 142 13.56 4.11 -12.12
CA HIS A 142 12.79 5.20 -12.73
C HIS A 142 12.52 6.37 -11.78
N ALA A 143 12.89 6.24 -10.50
CA ALA A 143 12.52 7.16 -9.44
C ALA A 143 13.69 8.00 -8.89
N ASN A 144 14.92 7.76 -9.35
CA ASN A 144 16.14 8.44 -8.85
C ASN A 144 16.25 8.43 -7.31
N ILE A 145 15.83 7.34 -6.67
CA ILE A 145 15.93 7.20 -5.22
C ILE A 145 17.40 7.05 -4.84
N PRO A 146 17.92 7.87 -3.92
CA PRO A 146 19.31 7.79 -3.46
C PRO A 146 19.64 6.39 -2.90
N PRO A 147 20.87 5.87 -3.11
CA PRO A 147 21.27 4.54 -2.68
C PRO A 147 21.32 4.37 -1.15
N ASP A 148 21.42 5.47 -0.42
CA ASP A 148 21.39 5.54 1.04
C ASP A 148 19.98 5.63 1.63
N GLN A 149 18.95 5.55 0.79
CA GLN A 149 17.55 5.48 1.21
C GLN A 149 16.95 4.10 0.95
N THR A 150 16.09 3.64 1.86
CA THR A 150 15.32 2.41 1.77
C THR A 150 13.87 2.72 1.41
N ILE A 151 13.32 2.01 0.42
CA ILE A 151 11.93 2.11 0.00
C ILE A 151 11.04 1.41 1.03
N MET A 152 10.12 2.16 1.64
CA MET A 152 9.30 1.67 2.73
C MET A 152 7.86 1.35 2.33
N THR A 153 7.22 2.24 1.59
CA THR A 153 5.84 2.06 1.11
C THR A 153 5.55 2.97 -0.07
N CYS A 154 4.41 2.73 -0.73
CA CYS A 154 3.88 3.69 -1.69
C CYS A 154 2.39 3.94 -1.50
N ILE A 155 1.92 5.07 -1.99
CA ILE A 155 0.54 5.49 -1.98
C ILE A 155 0.13 5.80 -3.43
N ALA A 156 -0.87 5.10 -3.95
CA ALA A 156 -1.55 5.46 -5.19
C ALA A 156 -2.59 6.54 -4.88
N MET A 157 -2.72 7.58 -5.71
CA MET A 157 -3.60 8.71 -5.43
C MET A 157 -4.23 9.25 -6.71
N GLY A 158 -5.52 9.58 -6.64
CA GLY A 158 -6.28 10.15 -7.75
C GLY A 158 -7.71 10.53 -7.33
N TRP A 159 -8.50 10.99 -8.29
CA TRP A 159 -9.93 11.19 -8.05
C TRP A 159 -10.62 9.83 -7.93
N PRO A 160 -11.37 9.57 -6.84
CA PRO A 160 -12.02 8.28 -6.66
C PRO A 160 -13.17 8.10 -7.65
N ASP A 161 -13.25 6.91 -8.25
CA ASP A 161 -14.43 6.46 -8.98
C ASP A 161 -15.41 5.84 -7.98
N PHE A 162 -16.41 6.60 -7.56
CA PHE A 162 -17.40 6.15 -6.59
C PHE A 162 -18.35 5.07 -7.14
N GLU A 163 -18.46 4.93 -8.47
CA GLU A 163 -19.26 3.89 -9.11
C GLU A 163 -18.52 2.55 -9.22
N PHE A 164 -17.21 2.54 -8.94
CA PHE A 164 -16.42 1.33 -9.01
C PHE A 164 -16.80 0.36 -7.88
N PRO A 165 -17.26 -0.88 -8.19
CA PRO A 165 -17.88 -1.75 -7.19
C PRO A 165 -17.02 -2.07 -5.97
N ALA A 166 -15.69 -2.16 -6.12
CA ALA A 166 -14.79 -2.41 -5.00
C ALA A 166 -14.83 -1.30 -3.92
N ASN A 167 -15.19 -0.06 -4.29
CA ASN A 167 -15.29 1.06 -3.36
C ASN A 167 -16.51 0.97 -2.43
N GLU A 168 -17.46 0.09 -2.73
CA GLU A 168 -18.58 -0.20 -1.82
C GLU A 168 -18.19 -1.11 -0.65
N VAL A 169 -17.05 -1.81 -0.75
CA VAL A 169 -16.61 -2.75 0.29
C VAL A 169 -16.06 -1.98 1.47
N LYS A 170 -16.71 -2.15 2.61
CA LYS A 170 -16.27 -1.58 3.89
C LYS A 170 -15.60 -2.66 4.73
N SER A 171 -14.36 -2.42 5.14
CA SER A 171 -13.69 -3.31 6.08
C SER A 171 -14.34 -3.19 7.46
N VAL A 172 -14.69 -4.34 8.04
CA VAL A 172 -15.18 -4.42 9.41
C VAL A 172 -14.06 -4.01 10.37
N ARG A 173 -14.38 -3.17 11.35
CA ARG A 173 -13.49 -2.81 12.44
C ARG A 173 -13.85 -3.63 13.67
N GLU A 174 -12.86 -3.91 14.49
CA GLU A 174 -13.06 -4.54 15.79
C GLU A 174 -13.86 -3.61 16.71
N GLU A 175 -14.72 -4.19 17.55
CA GLU A 175 -15.46 -3.42 18.55
C GLU A 175 -14.49 -2.85 19.61
N ASN A 176 -14.74 -1.61 20.04
CA ASN A 176 -13.86 -0.93 21.00
C ASN A 176 -13.62 -1.74 22.27
N SER A 177 -14.65 -2.45 22.76
CA SER A 177 -14.56 -3.31 23.94
C SER A 177 -13.48 -4.40 23.85
N ASN A 178 -13.06 -4.77 22.64
CA ASN A 178 -12.07 -5.85 22.41
C ASN A 178 -10.62 -5.36 22.46
N PHE A 179 -10.39 -4.03 22.40
CA PHE A 179 -9.03 -3.49 22.35
C PHE A 179 -8.83 -2.16 23.10
N VAL A 180 -9.90 -1.62 23.73
CA VAL A 180 -9.85 -0.42 24.57
C VAL A 180 -10.21 -0.80 25.99
N THR A 181 -9.33 -0.47 26.93
CA THR A 181 -9.61 -0.56 28.35
C THR A 181 -9.73 0.85 28.92
N TYR A 182 -10.84 1.15 29.55
CA TYR A 182 -11.08 2.43 30.23
C TYR A 182 -10.68 2.31 31.70
N ILE A 183 -9.78 3.16 32.16
CA ILE A 183 -9.31 3.17 33.55
C ILE A 183 -9.56 4.57 34.12
N GLY A 184 -10.25 4.65 35.27
CA GLY A 184 -10.58 5.91 35.93
C GLY A 184 -11.74 6.71 35.30
N PHE A 185 -12.54 6.04 34.46
CA PHE A 185 -13.80 6.59 33.93
C PHE A 185 -14.96 6.05 34.81
N GLU A 186 -15.61 6.93 35.57
CA GLU A 186 -16.82 6.65 36.31
C GLU A 186 -18.04 7.25 35.60
#